data_c72c855fc1f0dbc04b80efe639aaf2fc
#
_entry.id   c72c855fc1f0dbc04b80efe639aaf2fc
#
_cell.length_a   1.000
_cell.length_b   1.000
_cell.length_c   1.000
_cell.angle_alpha   90.00
_cell.angle_beta   90.00
_cell.angle_gamma   90.00
#
_symmetry.space_group_name_H-M   'P 1'
#
loop_
_entity.id
_entity.type
_entity.pdbx_description
1 polymer ?
#
loop_
_entity_poly.entity_id
_entity_poly.type
_entity_poly.pdbx_seq_one_letter_code
_entity_poly.pdbx_strand_id
1 'polypeptide(L)'
;MKNKHYWLLGLSTAVLLATSSCVDNAYDLSDIDTNVRLQVKELVIPMNIEAANLDQVLDLDDDSEVKKIQLQDGSFIYAVEKGGSFDSDPIHITKFTATGPDVSPVTSTLDLTDLREIVGYLPEDGGVIAYYSISSRPTTVTSEVSGIDESIVSIDRLDVSTRIVTKLKVTGLKADALGSMKIEGLKIKYPAGLVATTDKGKYDSASGVLEFSEPLVPNSNGELTVTMNVTALDASSPNIEFNGTQHTLKFEDEICVKEGRVNIYVDKNLPSQVTFKVTPSMDDIKVTKFTGSIVYNVGDIKIDPIDISNLPDLINQEGTSISIADPRLYLTLSNPLEKYIPQGQVMNLGAGISLKSEREGESKEFVLDGGRFGTEDTNTGYTYVLSPEKPVDSYEGYDNPQWVKFSALSDVLDVNGKGLPSKIYVNVSEPRIDKTDIDGIELGTDLPRVVGNYTFYAPLQLNDGSAIKYVDTIDDWGDEELDKMTVSKLDLSFLGSTEVPFEVELKVLPINKTGKPIAGVTSNTVKIPAKAQNAPVSLTVEGEIKELDGIQIEARLVNKGSDTILAPSMKLIINDLKAKVSGYYDDEL
;
A
#
# COMPACT_ATOMS: atom_id res chain seq x y z
N MET A 1 25.61 -0.07 -32.40
CA MET A 1 26.33 -0.32 -33.69
C MET A 1 26.78 1.03 -34.22
N LYS A 2 28.10 1.24 -34.38
CA LYS A 2 28.69 2.52 -34.80
C LYS A 2 28.33 2.79 -36.25
N ASN A 3 27.51 3.80 -36.51
CA ASN A 3 27.32 4.36 -37.84
C ASN A 3 28.44 5.39 -38.09
N LYS A 4 29.39 4.99 -38.91
CA LYS A 4 30.44 5.89 -39.45
C LYS A 4 29.81 6.75 -40.54
N HIS A 5 29.71 8.03 -40.34
CA HIS A 5 29.41 9.00 -41.38
C HIS A 5 30.69 9.34 -42.14
N TYR A 6 30.84 8.77 -43.35
CA TYR A 6 31.82 9.21 -44.36
C TYR A 6 31.21 10.35 -45.20
N TRP A 7 31.66 11.57 -44.97
CA TRP A 7 31.50 12.65 -45.93
C TRP A 7 32.57 13.71 -45.68
N LEU A 8 33.75 13.52 -46.28
CA LEU A 8 34.67 14.62 -46.55
C LEU A 8 35.66 14.12 -47.61
N LEU A 9 35.25 14.25 -48.84
CA LEU A 9 36.18 14.15 -49.97
C LEU A 9 35.85 15.27 -50.94
N GLY A 10 36.70 16.23 -51.04
CA GLY A 10 36.75 17.14 -52.16
C GLY A 10 37.01 18.59 -51.86
N LEU A 11 38.22 18.98 -51.61
CA LEU A 11 38.78 20.24 -52.08
C LEU A 11 40.29 20.25 -51.90
N SER A 12 40.98 19.49 -52.68
CA SER A 12 42.38 19.77 -52.99
C SER A 12 42.40 20.28 -54.41
N THR A 13 42.65 21.53 -54.61
CA THR A 13 43.44 22.05 -55.75
C THR A 13 43.47 23.58 -55.74
N ALA A 14 44.68 24.04 -55.88
CA ALA A 14 45.07 25.33 -56.43
C ALA A 14 45.34 26.47 -55.44
N VAL A 15 46.57 26.70 -55.14
CA VAL A 15 47.28 27.85 -55.72
C VAL A 15 48.77 27.62 -55.61
N LEU A 16 49.42 27.09 -56.63
CA LEU A 16 50.86 27.30 -56.94
C LEU A 16 50.96 28.48 -57.92
N LEU A 17 51.29 29.64 -57.41
CA LEU A 17 51.79 30.73 -58.22
C LEU A 17 53.23 30.97 -57.83
N ALA A 18 54.09 30.41 -58.64
CA ALA A 18 55.53 30.74 -58.65
C ALA A 18 55.75 32.22 -59.08
N THR A 19 56.24 33.01 -58.16
CA THR A 19 56.90 34.27 -58.53
C THR A 19 58.39 34.05 -58.41
N SER A 20 59.01 33.88 -59.56
CA SER A 20 60.47 34.02 -59.67
C SER A 20 60.83 35.50 -59.48
N SER A 21 61.35 35.84 -58.33
CA SER A 21 62.00 37.12 -58.08
C SER A 21 63.54 36.92 -57.97
N CYS A 22 64.27 37.65 -58.73
CA CYS A 22 65.74 37.68 -58.68
C CYS A 22 66.21 38.09 -57.29
N VAL A 23 67.00 37.26 -56.66
CA VAL A 23 67.65 37.56 -55.36
C VAL A 23 68.93 38.28 -55.63
N ASP A 24 69.04 39.57 -55.17
CA ASP A 24 70.26 40.30 -55.07
C ASP A 24 70.99 39.84 -53.79
N ASN A 25 72.17 39.29 -53.91
CA ASN A 25 73.01 38.69 -52.83
C ASN A 25 73.62 39.70 -51.83
N ALA A 26 72.99 40.85 -51.65
CA ALA A 26 73.47 41.92 -50.76
C ALA A 26 72.74 41.97 -49.39
N TYR A 27 71.82 41.02 -49.07
CA TYR A 27 71.17 41.02 -47.79
C TYR A 27 71.67 39.88 -46.91
N ASP A 28 72.06 40.26 -45.68
CA ASP A 28 72.30 39.28 -44.60
C ASP A 28 71.01 38.61 -44.22
N LEU A 29 70.91 37.35 -44.58
CA LEU A 29 69.67 36.54 -44.33
C LEU A 29 69.65 35.89 -42.93
N SER A 30 70.71 36.20 -42.09
CA SER A 30 70.78 35.62 -40.75
C SER A 30 69.74 36.19 -39.73
N ASP A 31 69.07 37.31 -40.08
CA ASP A 31 68.13 38.01 -39.22
C ASP A 31 66.70 38.06 -39.81
N ILE A 32 66.42 37.23 -40.81
CA ILE A 32 65.10 37.13 -41.35
C ILE A 32 64.31 36.20 -40.43
N ASP A 33 63.25 36.76 -39.80
CA ASP A 33 62.19 35.94 -39.15
C ASP A 33 61.53 35.09 -40.22
N THR A 34 61.89 33.82 -40.27
CA THR A 34 61.34 32.85 -41.23
C THR A 34 59.96 32.34 -40.84
N ASN A 35 59.42 32.83 -39.74
CA ASN A 35 58.04 32.46 -39.33
C ASN A 35 57.04 33.16 -40.23
N VAL A 36 56.45 32.41 -41.15
CA VAL A 36 55.36 32.90 -42.01
C VAL A 36 54.03 32.54 -41.36
N ARG A 37 53.31 33.57 -40.90
CA ARG A 37 51.97 33.42 -40.41
C ARG A 37 50.99 33.61 -41.55
N LEU A 38 50.36 32.50 -41.96
CA LEU A 38 49.23 32.51 -42.91
C LEU A 38 47.94 32.73 -42.20
N GLN A 39 47.28 33.89 -42.42
CA GLN A 39 46.00 34.20 -41.79
C GLN A 39 44.81 33.62 -42.60
N VAL A 40 44.01 32.80 -41.96
CA VAL A 40 42.72 32.32 -42.49
C VAL A 40 41.61 33.20 -41.93
N LYS A 41 40.99 34.01 -42.79
CA LYS A 41 39.93 34.95 -42.35
C LYS A 41 38.60 34.28 -42.12
N GLU A 42 38.25 33.26 -42.93
CA GLU A 42 36.99 32.55 -42.83
C GLU A 42 37.11 31.21 -43.59
N LEU A 43 37.03 30.11 -42.88
CA LEU A 43 36.82 28.78 -43.44
C LEU A 43 35.39 28.34 -43.08
N VAL A 44 34.56 28.07 -44.08
CA VAL A 44 33.18 27.62 -43.88
C VAL A 44 33.16 26.11 -43.96
N ILE A 45 32.75 25.47 -42.87
CA ILE A 45 32.50 24.03 -42.81
C ILE A 45 31.01 23.83 -43.02
N PRO A 46 30.57 23.23 -44.15
CA PRO A 46 29.17 22.93 -44.37
C PRO A 46 28.79 21.75 -43.46
N MET A 47 27.77 21.95 -42.62
CA MET A 47 27.21 20.92 -41.77
C MET A 47 25.77 20.70 -42.17
N ASN A 48 25.36 19.45 -42.27
CA ASN A 48 23.98 19.10 -42.56
C ASN A 48 23.45 18.28 -41.38
N ILE A 49 22.46 18.81 -40.65
CA ILE A 49 21.78 18.09 -39.58
C ILE A 49 20.36 17.87 -40.04
N GLU A 50 19.93 16.62 -40.05
CA GLU A 50 18.53 16.27 -40.35
C GLU A 50 17.62 16.65 -39.19
N ALA A 51 16.36 16.99 -39.52
CA ALA A 51 15.34 17.19 -38.49
C ALA A 51 15.16 15.89 -37.67
N ALA A 52 15.32 15.99 -36.36
CA ALA A 52 15.10 14.88 -35.45
C ALA A 52 13.74 15.01 -34.76
N ASN A 53 13.00 13.92 -34.67
CA ASN A 53 11.86 13.86 -33.77
C ASN A 53 12.32 13.39 -32.36
N LEU A 54 11.48 13.62 -31.35
CA LEU A 54 11.83 13.31 -29.97
C LEU A 54 12.08 11.82 -29.78
N ASP A 55 11.47 10.97 -30.60
CA ASP A 55 11.67 9.53 -30.60
C ASP A 55 13.09 9.12 -31.00
N GLN A 56 13.66 9.79 -31.99
CA GLN A 56 15.03 9.56 -32.42
C GLN A 56 16.05 10.11 -31.40
N VAL A 57 15.69 11.18 -30.68
CA VAL A 57 16.55 11.79 -29.66
C VAL A 57 16.57 10.99 -28.38
N LEU A 58 15.44 10.42 -27.97
CA LEU A 58 15.36 9.60 -26.76
C LEU A 58 15.92 8.20 -26.97
N ASP A 59 15.87 7.67 -28.20
CA ASP A 59 16.39 6.35 -28.61
C ASP A 59 16.09 5.25 -27.58
N LEU A 60 14.77 5.04 -27.33
CA LEU A 60 14.32 4.15 -26.27
C LEU A 60 14.59 2.69 -26.64
N ASP A 61 15.33 2.02 -25.80
CA ASP A 61 15.49 0.56 -25.85
C ASP A 61 14.20 -0.16 -25.44
N ASP A 62 14.03 -1.41 -25.88
CA ASP A 62 12.87 -2.26 -25.53
C ASP A 62 12.72 -2.46 -24.02
N ASP A 63 13.82 -2.40 -23.27
CA ASP A 63 13.88 -2.56 -21.81
C ASP A 63 13.74 -1.25 -21.04
N SER A 64 13.59 -0.11 -21.71
CA SER A 64 13.42 1.18 -21.06
C SER A 64 12.15 1.24 -20.21
N GLU A 65 12.22 1.83 -19.02
CA GLU A 65 11.06 2.14 -18.19
C GLU A 65 10.19 3.27 -18.74
N VAL A 66 10.73 4.11 -19.61
CA VAL A 66 9.92 5.07 -20.38
C VAL A 66 9.24 4.32 -21.51
N LYS A 67 7.93 4.27 -21.49
CA LYS A 67 7.10 3.59 -22.50
C LYS A 67 6.41 4.58 -23.41
N LYS A 68 6.16 4.15 -24.66
CA LYS A 68 5.24 4.83 -25.59
C LYS A 68 3.84 4.29 -25.33
N ILE A 69 2.97 5.12 -24.77
CA ILE A 69 1.60 4.76 -24.44
C ILE A 69 0.67 5.35 -25.47
N GLN A 70 -0.19 4.50 -26.07
CA GLN A 70 -1.21 4.96 -27.01
C GLN A 70 -2.43 5.45 -26.24
N LEU A 71 -2.84 6.69 -26.50
CA LEU A 71 -4.07 7.27 -25.96
C LEU A 71 -5.30 6.80 -26.74
N GLN A 72 -6.49 7.03 -26.17
CA GLN A 72 -7.76 6.64 -26.81
C GLN A 72 -8.03 7.31 -28.17
N ASP A 73 -7.44 8.48 -28.41
CA ASP A 73 -7.50 9.20 -29.70
C ASP A 73 -6.52 8.68 -30.75
N GLY A 74 -5.72 7.65 -30.41
CA GLY A 74 -4.70 7.04 -31.26
C GLY A 74 -3.35 7.75 -31.26
N SER A 75 -3.20 8.85 -30.55
CA SER A 75 -1.90 9.53 -30.35
C SER A 75 -1.02 8.76 -29.38
N PHE A 76 0.28 9.05 -29.38
CA PHE A 76 1.24 8.45 -28.45
C PHE A 76 1.85 9.50 -27.54
N ILE A 77 2.05 9.14 -26.29
CA ILE A 77 2.78 9.92 -25.30
C ILE A 77 3.91 9.09 -24.69
N TYR A 78 4.82 9.73 -24.00
CA TYR A 78 5.79 9.06 -23.14
C TYR A 78 5.30 9.04 -21.69
N ALA A 79 5.47 7.88 -21.03
CA ALA A 79 5.25 7.76 -19.59
C ALA A 79 6.23 6.76 -18.98
N VAL A 80 6.58 6.96 -17.74
CA VAL A 80 7.20 5.93 -16.91
C VAL A 80 6.09 5.07 -16.34
N GLU A 81 6.18 3.76 -16.56
CA GLU A 81 5.21 2.80 -16.05
C GLU A 81 5.92 1.61 -15.41
N LYS A 82 5.62 1.37 -14.14
CA LYS A 82 6.17 0.24 -13.40
C LYS A 82 5.16 -0.32 -12.41
N GLY A 83 4.89 -1.61 -12.52
CA GLY A 83 3.99 -2.33 -11.60
C GLY A 83 4.72 -3.35 -10.75
N GLY A 84 4.09 -3.74 -9.66
CA GLY A 84 4.56 -4.78 -8.76
C GLY A 84 3.46 -5.27 -7.83
N SER A 85 3.81 -6.22 -6.98
CA SER A 85 2.92 -6.80 -5.96
C SER A 85 3.59 -6.79 -4.59
N PHE A 86 2.78 -6.87 -3.55
CA PHE A 86 3.22 -6.97 -2.17
C PHE A 86 2.24 -7.81 -1.34
N ASP A 87 2.69 -8.32 -0.21
CA ASP A 87 1.86 -9.02 0.75
C ASP A 87 2.24 -8.70 2.19
N SER A 88 1.28 -8.94 3.11
CA SER A 88 1.49 -8.85 4.55
C SER A 88 1.75 -10.21 5.15
N ASP A 89 1.98 -10.26 6.47
CA ASP A 89 1.84 -11.48 7.26
C ASP A 89 0.37 -11.93 7.33
N PRO A 90 0.10 -13.22 7.59
CA PRO A 90 -1.25 -13.70 7.82
C PRO A 90 -1.91 -13.01 9.01
N ILE A 91 -3.21 -12.74 8.92
CA ILE A 91 -3.97 -12.22 10.06
C ILE A 91 -4.21 -13.36 11.06
N HIS A 92 -3.84 -13.16 12.32
CA HIS A 92 -4.02 -14.16 13.37
C HIS A 92 -4.67 -13.53 14.59
N ILE A 93 -5.87 -14.02 14.98
CA ILE A 93 -6.56 -13.61 16.19
C ILE A 93 -6.51 -14.77 17.17
N THR A 94 -5.93 -14.53 18.33
CA THR A 94 -5.64 -15.57 19.31
C THR A 94 -6.91 -16.18 19.89
N LYS A 95 -6.93 -17.51 20.05
CA LYS A 95 -8.02 -18.23 20.69
C LYS A 95 -7.96 -18.06 22.21
N PHE A 96 -9.14 -17.90 22.82
CA PHE A 96 -9.27 -17.85 24.28
C PHE A 96 -10.29 -18.87 24.79
N THR A 97 -10.17 -19.20 26.07
CA THR A 97 -11.05 -20.15 26.79
C THR A 97 -11.42 -19.56 28.14
N ALA A 98 -12.69 -19.61 28.48
CA ALA A 98 -13.16 -19.25 29.82
C ALA A 98 -13.27 -20.51 30.69
N THR A 99 -12.80 -20.43 31.91
CA THR A 99 -13.04 -21.49 32.89
C THR A 99 -14.51 -21.53 33.25
N GLY A 100 -15.08 -22.74 33.28
CA GLY A 100 -16.47 -22.93 33.71
C GLY A 100 -16.64 -22.42 35.14
N PRO A 101 -17.70 -21.64 35.43
CA PRO A 101 -17.91 -21.10 36.76
C PRO A 101 -18.24 -22.20 37.78
N ASP A 102 -17.73 -22.06 39.00
CA ASP A 102 -18.13 -22.84 40.13
C ASP A 102 -19.55 -22.39 40.58
N VAL A 103 -20.52 -23.29 40.50
CA VAL A 103 -21.88 -23.01 40.92
C VAL A 103 -22.21 -23.74 42.20
N SER A 104 -22.52 -23.03 43.24
CA SER A 104 -22.94 -23.63 44.51
C SER A 104 -24.30 -24.34 44.35
N PRO A 105 -24.45 -25.52 44.98
CA PRO A 105 -25.73 -26.21 44.93
C PRO A 105 -26.85 -25.41 45.57
N VAL A 106 -28.00 -25.42 44.90
CA VAL A 106 -29.23 -24.82 45.40
C VAL A 106 -30.06 -25.88 46.12
N THR A 107 -30.49 -25.60 47.35
CA THR A 107 -31.24 -26.56 48.16
C THR A 107 -32.59 -25.97 48.56
N SER A 108 -33.65 -26.77 48.42
CA SER A 108 -35.00 -26.52 48.92
C SER A 108 -35.40 -27.67 49.81
N THR A 109 -35.87 -27.37 51.03
CA THR A 109 -36.33 -28.40 52.01
C THR A 109 -37.83 -28.27 52.23
N LEU A 110 -38.53 -29.37 52.04
CA LEU A 110 -39.93 -29.48 52.37
C LEU A 110 -40.07 -30.06 53.76
N ASP A 111 -40.81 -29.37 54.65
CA ASP A 111 -41.19 -29.89 55.93
C ASP A 111 -42.52 -30.66 55.76
N LEU A 112 -42.51 -31.93 56.13
CA LEU A 112 -43.64 -32.83 56.03
C LEU A 112 -44.22 -33.15 57.39
N THR A 113 -43.88 -32.43 58.46
CA THR A 113 -44.26 -32.69 59.82
C THR A 113 -45.79 -32.69 59.96
N ASP A 114 -46.46 -31.67 59.40
CA ASP A 114 -47.90 -31.55 59.48
C ASP A 114 -48.61 -32.68 58.71
N LEU A 115 -48.03 -33.13 57.60
CA LEU A 115 -48.54 -34.24 56.81
C LEU A 115 -48.40 -35.56 57.54
N ARG A 116 -47.42 -35.77 58.34
CA ARG A 116 -47.25 -36.97 59.18
C ARG A 116 -48.40 -37.14 60.15
N GLU A 117 -48.90 -36.06 60.72
CA GLU A 117 -50.06 -36.08 61.60
C GLU A 117 -51.35 -36.49 60.86
N ILE A 118 -51.56 -36.00 59.64
CA ILE A 118 -52.68 -36.33 58.77
C ILE A 118 -52.62 -37.78 58.31
N VAL A 119 -51.46 -38.28 57.89
CA VAL A 119 -51.23 -39.64 57.41
C VAL A 119 -51.62 -40.69 58.46
N GLY A 120 -51.56 -40.37 59.78
CA GLY A 120 -52.03 -41.24 60.88
C GLY A 120 -53.49 -41.59 60.78
N TYR A 121 -54.32 -40.88 60.02
CA TYR A 121 -55.72 -41.07 59.85
C TYR A 121 -56.14 -41.67 58.49
N LEU A 122 -55.18 -42.05 57.60
CA LEU A 122 -55.45 -42.62 56.31
C LEU A 122 -55.92 -44.08 56.39
N PRO A 123 -56.81 -44.56 55.50
CA PRO A 123 -57.20 -45.96 55.43
C PRO A 123 -55.99 -46.87 55.15
N GLU A 124 -56.03 -48.13 55.62
CA GLU A 124 -54.92 -49.08 55.49
C GLU A 124 -54.58 -49.40 54.03
N ASP A 125 -55.45 -49.17 53.06
CA ASP A 125 -55.30 -49.53 51.64
C ASP A 125 -55.19 -48.33 50.69
N GLY A 126 -54.98 -47.10 51.15
CA GLY A 126 -54.99 -45.91 50.31
C GLY A 126 -53.88 -44.96 50.52
N GLY A 127 -52.92 -44.84 49.55
CA GLY A 127 -52.02 -43.76 49.48
C GLY A 127 -52.66 -42.50 48.94
N VAL A 128 -52.20 -41.33 49.39
CA VAL A 128 -52.65 -39.99 48.91
C VAL A 128 -51.51 -39.32 48.19
N ILE A 129 -51.82 -38.62 47.10
CA ILE A 129 -50.85 -37.79 46.41
C ILE A 129 -50.83 -36.40 47.07
N ALA A 130 -49.72 -36.04 47.68
CA ALA A 130 -49.47 -34.70 48.21
C ALA A 130 -48.75 -33.83 47.19
N TYR A 131 -49.13 -32.56 47.12
CA TYR A 131 -48.54 -31.57 46.19
C TYR A 131 -47.79 -30.51 46.96
N TYR A 132 -46.54 -30.27 46.55
CA TYR A 132 -45.68 -29.23 47.13
C TYR A 132 -45.09 -28.32 46.07
N SER A 133 -45.12 -27.04 46.33
CA SER A 133 -44.40 -26.08 45.50
C SER A 133 -42.92 -26.04 45.88
N ILE A 134 -42.07 -26.08 44.89
CA ILE A 134 -40.60 -25.93 45.07
C ILE A 134 -40.13 -24.66 44.41
N SER A 135 -39.33 -23.92 45.09
CA SER A 135 -38.57 -22.77 44.59
C SER A 135 -37.27 -22.63 45.39
N SER A 136 -36.32 -21.94 44.89
CA SER A 136 -35.06 -21.71 45.60
C SER A 136 -34.63 -20.25 45.56
N ARG A 137 -33.75 -19.86 46.46
CA ARG A 137 -33.08 -18.57 46.40
C ARG A 137 -32.14 -18.58 45.21
N PRO A 138 -31.98 -17.42 44.52
CA PRO A 138 -30.96 -17.27 43.48
C PRO A 138 -29.56 -17.48 44.02
N THR A 139 -28.72 -18.12 43.21
CA THR A 139 -27.27 -18.22 43.43
C THR A 139 -26.55 -17.51 42.29
N THR A 140 -25.71 -16.56 42.62
CA THR A 140 -24.90 -15.82 41.62
C THR A 140 -23.89 -16.75 40.98
N VAL A 141 -23.76 -16.62 39.67
CA VAL A 141 -22.77 -17.28 38.83
C VAL A 141 -21.94 -16.19 38.18
N THR A 142 -20.64 -16.22 38.42
CA THR A 142 -19.69 -15.24 37.85
C THR A 142 -18.56 -15.97 37.14
N SER A 143 -18.24 -15.58 35.93
CA SER A 143 -17.05 -15.99 35.18
C SER A 143 -16.40 -14.76 34.56
N GLU A 144 -15.08 -14.70 34.62
CA GLU A 144 -14.29 -13.64 34.01
C GLU A 144 -13.13 -14.24 33.20
N VAL A 145 -12.94 -13.71 32.01
CA VAL A 145 -11.88 -14.09 31.08
C VAL A 145 -11.01 -12.88 30.85
N SER A 146 -9.72 -13.04 30.99
CA SER A 146 -8.70 -12.04 30.67
C SER A 146 -7.80 -12.53 29.54
N GLY A 147 -7.05 -11.60 28.94
CA GLY A 147 -6.11 -11.94 27.86
C GLY A 147 -6.81 -12.25 26.53
N ILE A 148 -7.96 -11.66 26.31
CA ILE A 148 -8.62 -11.65 25.00
C ILE A 148 -7.73 -10.85 24.06
N ASP A 149 -7.65 -11.29 22.79
CA ASP A 149 -6.81 -10.69 21.76
C ASP A 149 -7.04 -9.17 21.66
N GLU A 150 -5.95 -8.40 21.66
CA GLU A 150 -6.01 -6.93 21.65
C GLU A 150 -6.65 -6.36 20.38
N SER A 151 -6.71 -7.15 19.32
CA SER A 151 -7.40 -6.76 18.09
C SER A 151 -8.92 -6.70 18.23
N ILE A 152 -9.51 -7.37 19.23
CA ILE A 152 -10.96 -7.39 19.46
C ILE A 152 -11.34 -6.14 20.24
N VAL A 153 -12.20 -5.29 19.65
CA VAL A 153 -12.66 -4.03 20.27
C VAL A 153 -14.13 -4.03 20.67
N SER A 154 -14.94 -4.89 20.07
CA SER A 154 -16.30 -5.18 20.55
C SER A 154 -16.66 -6.64 20.30
N ILE A 155 -17.55 -7.18 21.12
CA ILE A 155 -18.09 -8.52 20.97
C ILE A 155 -19.62 -8.42 21.00
N ASP A 156 -20.28 -8.89 19.94
CA ASP A 156 -21.74 -8.99 19.85
C ASP A 156 -22.21 -10.43 20.11
N ARG A 157 -21.40 -11.40 19.64
CA ARG A 157 -21.71 -12.82 19.77
C ARG A 157 -20.42 -13.64 19.83
N LEU A 158 -20.44 -14.69 20.65
CA LEU A 158 -19.40 -15.73 20.69
C LEU A 158 -20.03 -17.08 20.34
N ASP A 159 -19.49 -17.78 19.34
CA ASP A 159 -19.80 -19.19 19.16
C ASP A 159 -18.88 -20.00 20.07
N VAL A 160 -19.50 -20.85 20.87
CA VAL A 160 -18.82 -21.59 21.93
C VAL A 160 -19.15 -23.07 21.89
N SER A 161 -18.34 -23.86 22.59
CA SER A 161 -18.64 -25.25 22.88
C SER A 161 -18.49 -25.46 24.37
N THR A 162 -19.60 -25.60 25.05
CA THR A 162 -19.62 -25.93 26.48
C THR A 162 -20.91 -26.66 26.84
N ARG A 163 -20.94 -27.29 27.99
CA ARG A 163 -22.06 -28.07 28.47
C ARG A 163 -22.40 -27.72 29.92
N ILE A 164 -23.68 -27.50 30.19
CA ILE A 164 -24.22 -27.35 31.53
C ILE A 164 -24.93 -28.64 31.89
N VAL A 165 -24.51 -29.28 32.98
CA VAL A 165 -25.13 -30.48 33.52
C VAL A 165 -25.78 -30.13 34.85
N THR A 166 -27.08 -30.21 34.93
CA THR A 166 -27.84 -29.97 36.17
C THR A 166 -28.34 -31.29 36.75
N LYS A 167 -27.83 -31.62 37.92
CA LYS A 167 -28.25 -32.78 38.69
C LYS A 167 -29.25 -32.34 39.74
N LEU A 168 -30.47 -32.89 39.68
CA LEU A 168 -31.45 -32.79 40.74
C LEU A 168 -31.34 -34.07 41.57
N LYS A 169 -31.22 -33.93 42.90
CA LYS A 169 -31.22 -35.06 43.83
C LYS A 169 -32.27 -34.85 44.91
N VAL A 170 -33.14 -35.83 45.05
CA VAL A 170 -34.14 -35.88 46.11
C VAL A 170 -33.65 -36.84 47.21
N THR A 171 -33.69 -36.39 48.45
CA THR A 171 -33.33 -37.22 49.60
C THR A 171 -34.40 -37.14 50.67
N GLY A 172 -34.45 -38.17 51.52
CA GLY A 172 -35.43 -38.27 52.59
C GLY A 172 -36.61 -39.22 52.29
N LEU A 173 -36.82 -39.59 51.01
CA LEU A 173 -37.88 -40.54 50.62
C LEU A 173 -37.34 -41.96 50.49
N LYS A 174 -38.21 -42.96 50.74
CA LYS A 174 -37.90 -44.36 50.44
C LYS A 174 -38.04 -44.64 48.93
N ALA A 175 -37.44 -45.73 48.46
CA ALA A 175 -37.37 -46.07 47.02
C ALA A 175 -38.80 -46.18 46.37
N ASP A 176 -39.73 -46.71 47.03
CA ASP A 176 -41.12 -46.84 46.50
C ASP A 176 -41.79 -45.49 46.32
N ALA A 177 -41.59 -44.55 47.26
CA ALA A 177 -42.12 -43.20 47.17
C ALA A 177 -41.37 -42.39 46.05
N LEU A 178 -40.03 -42.61 45.88
CA LEU A 178 -39.28 -42.02 44.78
C LEU A 178 -39.80 -42.51 43.41
N GLY A 179 -40.14 -43.79 43.26
CA GLY A 179 -40.63 -44.34 42.00
C GLY A 179 -42.02 -43.80 41.56
N SER A 180 -42.82 -43.29 42.52
CA SER A 180 -44.08 -42.64 42.25
C SER A 180 -44.04 -41.11 42.15
N MET A 181 -42.90 -40.50 42.50
CA MET A 181 -42.77 -39.07 42.52
C MET A 181 -42.72 -38.47 41.09
N LYS A 182 -43.41 -37.36 40.90
CA LYS A 182 -43.43 -36.58 39.70
C LYS A 182 -43.13 -35.11 40.03
N ILE A 183 -42.32 -34.48 39.21
CA ILE A 183 -42.07 -33.06 39.28
C ILE A 183 -42.74 -32.41 38.06
N GLU A 184 -43.74 -31.57 38.27
CA GLU A 184 -44.54 -30.93 37.23
C GLU A 184 -44.25 -29.42 37.19
N GLY A 185 -44.30 -28.83 35.98
CA GLY A 185 -44.16 -27.38 35.77
C GLY A 185 -42.85 -26.81 36.31
N LEU A 186 -41.78 -27.64 36.31
CA LEU A 186 -40.49 -27.18 36.77
C LEU A 186 -39.94 -26.10 35.83
N LYS A 187 -39.52 -24.99 36.42
CA LYS A 187 -38.81 -23.91 35.72
C LYS A 187 -37.50 -23.62 36.45
N ILE A 188 -36.39 -23.73 35.71
CA ILE A 188 -35.06 -23.42 36.21
C ILE A 188 -34.58 -22.19 35.50
N LYS A 189 -34.20 -21.13 36.23
CA LYS A 189 -33.52 -19.98 35.70
C LYS A 189 -32.03 -20.33 35.52
N TYR A 190 -31.53 -20.17 34.32
CA TYR A 190 -30.12 -20.15 33.95
C TYR A 190 -29.75 -18.73 33.53
N PRO A 191 -28.45 -18.44 33.35
CA PRO A 191 -28.06 -17.20 32.79
C PRO A 191 -28.74 -16.89 31.46
N ALA A 192 -29.15 -15.63 31.27
CA ALA A 192 -29.70 -15.16 30.00
C ALA A 192 -28.55 -14.96 28.96
N GLY A 193 -28.91 -14.88 27.67
CA GLY A 193 -27.94 -14.70 26.60
C GLY A 193 -27.23 -15.99 26.15
N LEU A 194 -27.55 -17.15 26.75
CA LEU A 194 -27.08 -18.44 26.25
C LEU A 194 -27.92 -18.88 25.05
N VAL A 195 -27.29 -19.34 23.97
CA VAL A 195 -27.97 -20.08 22.89
C VAL A 195 -27.65 -21.55 23.10
N ALA A 196 -28.67 -22.32 23.41
CA ALA A 196 -28.50 -23.72 23.85
C ALA A 196 -29.59 -24.66 23.34
N THR A 197 -29.23 -25.94 23.26
CA THR A 197 -30.14 -27.06 23.07
C THR A 197 -30.15 -27.92 24.33
N THR A 198 -31.31 -28.52 24.65
CA THR A 198 -31.47 -29.32 25.86
C THR A 198 -31.92 -30.73 25.50
N ASP A 199 -31.55 -31.71 26.34
CA ASP A 199 -32.06 -33.09 26.24
C ASP A 199 -33.50 -33.21 26.75
N LYS A 200 -33.93 -32.30 27.63
CA LYS A 200 -35.26 -32.24 28.20
C LYS A 200 -35.72 -30.80 28.39
N GLY A 201 -37.00 -30.55 28.18
CA GLY A 201 -37.59 -29.21 28.33
C GLY A 201 -37.27 -28.28 27.17
N LYS A 202 -37.67 -27.02 27.30
CA LYS A 202 -37.43 -25.93 26.33
C LYS A 202 -36.75 -24.77 27.04
N TYR A 203 -35.58 -24.39 26.53
CA TYR A 203 -34.86 -23.22 27.01
C TYR A 203 -35.22 -21.98 26.18
N ASP A 204 -35.52 -20.87 26.86
CA ASP A 204 -35.70 -19.55 26.26
C ASP A 204 -34.46 -18.68 26.59
N SER A 205 -33.69 -18.33 25.56
CA SER A 205 -32.43 -17.59 25.73
C SER A 205 -32.62 -16.15 26.24
N ALA A 206 -33.74 -15.52 25.89
CA ALA A 206 -34.01 -14.13 26.29
C ALA A 206 -34.35 -14.01 27.78
N SER A 207 -35.16 -14.92 28.33
CA SER A 207 -35.47 -14.94 29.76
C SER A 207 -34.49 -15.77 30.59
N GLY A 208 -33.69 -16.63 29.96
CA GLY A 208 -32.82 -17.60 30.62
C GLY A 208 -33.58 -18.71 31.33
N VAL A 209 -34.83 -19.01 30.97
CA VAL A 209 -35.65 -19.99 31.65
C VAL A 209 -35.70 -21.30 30.87
N LEU A 210 -35.38 -22.40 31.55
CA LEU A 210 -35.62 -23.76 31.08
C LEU A 210 -36.94 -24.23 31.68
N GLU A 211 -37.95 -24.49 30.85
CA GLU A 211 -39.30 -24.95 31.21
C GLU A 211 -39.53 -26.39 30.76
N PHE A 212 -40.11 -27.17 31.64
CA PHE A 212 -40.48 -28.55 31.37
C PHE A 212 -42.02 -28.69 31.28
N SER A 213 -42.49 -29.00 30.09
CA SER A 213 -43.94 -29.24 29.82
C SER A 213 -44.42 -30.63 30.30
N GLU A 214 -43.51 -31.61 30.32
CA GLU A 214 -43.80 -32.96 30.74
C GLU A 214 -43.35 -33.20 32.18
N PRO A 215 -44.08 -34.01 32.98
CA PRO A 215 -43.65 -34.39 34.31
C PRO A 215 -42.31 -35.11 34.31
N LEU A 216 -41.38 -34.68 35.16
CA LEU A 216 -40.08 -35.31 35.34
C LEU A 216 -40.16 -36.37 36.46
N VAL A 217 -39.61 -37.55 36.19
CA VAL A 217 -39.57 -38.68 37.16
C VAL A 217 -38.11 -38.96 37.49
N PRO A 218 -37.68 -38.79 38.74
CA PRO A 218 -36.34 -39.19 39.19
C PRO A 218 -36.14 -40.71 39.09
N ASN A 219 -34.90 -41.16 38.99
CA ASN A 219 -34.58 -42.58 39.04
C ASN A 219 -34.74 -43.16 40.49
N SER A 220 -34.49 -44.46 40.67
CA SER A 220 -34.62 -45.16 41.97
C SER A 220 -33.69 -44.59 43.05
N ASN A 221 -32.65 -43.85 42.70
CA ASN A 221 -31.76 -43.16 43.63
C ASN A 221 -32.19 -41.72 43.94
N GLY A 222 -33.34 -41.29 43.44
CA GLY A 222 -33.84 -39.93 43.57
C GLY A 222 -33.12 -38.92 42.71
N GLU A 223 -32.48 -39.35 41.62
CA GLU A 223 -31.65 -38.46 40.77
C GLU A 223 -32.31 -38.26 39.41
N LEU A 224 -32.20 -37.01 38.94
CA LEU A 224 -32.57 -36.61 37.60
C LEU A 224 -31.44 -35.73 37.05
N THR A 225 -30.99 -36.00 35.82
CA THR A 225 -30.01 -35.19 35.13
C THR A 225 -30.63 -34.51 33.93
N VAL A 226 -30.34 -33.23 33.77
CA VAL A 226 -30.70 -32.41 32.61
C VAL A 226 -29.40 -31.89 32.02
N THR A 227 -29.22 -32.05 30.71
CA THR A 227 -28.04 -31.58 29.99
C THR A 227 -28.46 -30.50 29.01
N MET A 228 -27.73 -29.41 29.05
CA MET A 228 -27.87 -28.28 28.11
C MET A 228 -26.54 -28.07 27.39
N ASN A 229 -26.55 -28.17 26.05
CA ASN A 229 -25.40 -27.91 25.20
C ASN A 229 -25.46 -26.47 24.73
N VAL A 230 -24.51 -25.64 25.17
CA VAL A 230 -24.45 -24.23 24.82
C VAL A 230 -23.59 -24.08 23.57
N THR A 231 -24.14 -23.44 22.55
CA THR A 231 -23.49 -23.26 21.23
C THR A 231 -23.10 -21.83 20.96
N ALA A 232 -23.69 -20.83 21.64
CA ALA A 232 -23.28 -19.44 21.53
C ALA A 232 -23.65 -18.65 22.80
N LEU A 233 -22.97 -17.53 22.96
CA LEU A 233 -23.26 -16.45 23.92
C LEU A 233 -23.65 -15.21 23.14
N ASP A 234 -24.77 -14.60 23.47
CA ASP A 234 -25.27 -13.34 22.94
C ASP A 234 -24.79 -12.20 23.87
N ALA A 235 -23.76 -11.47 23.45
CA ALA A 235 -23.15 -10.40 24.23
C ALA A 235 -24.00 -9.11 24.27
N SER A 236 -25.11 -9.06 23.52
CA SER A 236 -26.11 -7.99 23.71
C SER A 236 -26.90 -8.16 25.01
N SER A 237 -26.81 -9.30 25.65
CA SER A 237 -27.41 -9.57 26.97
C SER A 237 -26.72 -8.73 28.03
N PRO A 238 -27.50 -8.04 28.93
CA PRO A 238 -26.95 -7.20 29.98
C PRO A 238 -26.08 -7.93 31.02
N ASN A 239 -26.09 -9.26 31.00
CA ASN A 239 -25.33 -10.13 31.90
C ASN A 239 -23.93 -10.46 31.37
N ILE A 240 -23.62 -10.03 30.14
CA ILE A 240 -22.33 -10.26 29.47
C ILE A 240 -21.75 -8.90 29.15
N GLU A 241 -20.58 -8.61 29.72
CA GLU A 241 -19.91 -7.33 29.54
C GLU A 241 -18.48 -7.54 29.00
N PHE A 242 -18.20 -6.98 27.83
CA PHE A 242 -16.86 -6.93 27.28
C PHE A 242 -16.23 -5.56 27.55
N ASN A 243 -15.07 -5.56 28.20
CA ASN A 243 -14.25 -4.37 28.41
C ASN A 243 -13.12 -4.33 27.38
N GLY A 244 -13.30 -3.55 26.31
CA GLY A 244 -12.33 -3.42 25.22
C GLY A 244 -11.01 -2.73 25.61
N THR A 245 -10.95 -2.03 26.78
CA THR A 245 -9.71 -1.42 27.26
C THR A 245 -8.85 -2.40 28.06
N GLN A 246 -9.48 -3.30 28.79
CA GLN A 246 -8.81 -4.32 29.62
C GLN A 246 -8.75 -5.67 28.92
N HIS A 247 -9.40 -5.81 27.76
CA HIS A 247 -9.56 -7.08 27.04
C HIS A 247 -10.05 -8.20 27.93
N THR A 248 -11.11 -7.90 28.69
CA THR A 248 -11.77 -8.83 29.60
C THR A 248 -13.22 -9.00 29.24
N LEU A 249 -13.73 -10.23 29.39
CA LEU A 249 -15.15 -10.56 29.24
C LEU A 249 -15.66 -11.04 30.60
N LYS A 250 -16.64 -10.35 31.15
CA LYS A 250 -17.32 -10.71 32.37
C LYS A 250 -18.70 -11.24 32.07
N PHE A 251 -19.04 -12.34 32.71
CA PHE A 251 -20.36 -12.93 32.69
C PHE A 251 -20.86 -13.04 34.13
N GLU A 252 -22.01 -12.47 34.44
CA GLU A 252 -22.58 -12.47 35.77
C GLU A 252 -24.10 -12.56 35.68
N ASP A 253 -24.69 -13.66 36.26
CA ASP A 253 -26.13 -13.88 36.34
C ASP A 253 -26.45 -14.83 37.49
N GLU A 254 -27.69 -15.26 37.57
CA GLU A 254 -28.20 -16.09 38.64
C GLU A 254 -28.75 -17.46 38.12
N ILE A 255 -28.56 -18.50 38.96
CA ILE A 255 -29.23 -19.78 38.79
C ILE A 255 -30.18 -20.01 39.98
N CYS A 256 -31.44 -20.37 39.68
CA CYS A 256 -32.41 -20.74 40.71
C CYS A 256 -33.52 -21.62 40.14
N VAL A 257 -34.18 -22.33 41.03
CA VAL A 257 -35.49 -22.94 40.74
C VAL A 257 -36.56 -21.86 40.90
N LYS A 258 -37.17 -21.41 39.80
CA LYS A 258 -38.21 -20.38 39.79
C LYS A 258 -39.51 -20.93 40.38
N GLU A 259 -39.93 -22.07 39.89
CA GLU A 259 -41.16 -22.76 40.32
C GLU A 259 -41.11 -24.23 39.92
N GLY A 260 -41.90 -25.01 40.60
CA GLY A 260 -42.18 -26.42 40.29
C GLY A 260 -43.15 -26.99 41.30
N ARG A 261 -43.83 -28.03 40.91
CA ARG A 261 -44.74 -28.76 41.81
C ARG A 261 -44.31 -30.22 41.90
N VAL A 262 -44.04 -30.67 43.11
CA VAL A 262 -43.68 -32.06 43.40
C VAL A 262 -44.95 -32.81 43.84
N ASN A 263 -45.24 -33.91 43.17
CA ASN A 263 -46.31 -34.84 43.53
C ASN A 263 -45.62 -36.02 44.18
N ILE A 264 -45.97 -36.30 45.45
CA ILE A 264 -45.37 -37.37 46.23
C ILE A 264 -46.50 -38.29 46.65
N TYR A 265 -46.30 -39.59 46.49
CA TYR A 265 -47.18 -40.63 47.10
C TYR A 265 -46.84 -40.72 48.60
N VAL A 266 -47.87 -40.51 49.42
CA VAL A 266 -47.77 -40.44 50.87
C VAL A 266 -48.33 -41.75 51.51
N ASP A 267 -47.50 -42.48 52.26
CA ASP A 267 -47.82 -43.61 53.08
C ASP A 267 -47.62 -43.33 54.58
N LYS A 268 -47.96 -44.29 55.46
CA LYS A 268 -47.81 -44.19 56.94
C LYS A 268 -46.33 -43.98 57.42
N ASN A 269 -45.36 -44.12 56.53
CA ASN A 269 -43.93 -44.03 56.86
C ASN A 269 -43.27 -42.74 56.27
N LEU A 270 -43.99 -41.66 56.19
CA LEU A 270 -43.47 -40.38 55.68
C LEU A 270 -42.31 -39.85 56.50
N PRO A 271 -41.19 -39.37 55.89
CA PRO A 271 -40.15 -38.69 56.63
C PRO A 271 -40.62 -37.30 57.08
N SER A 272 -39.97 -36.72 58.09
CA SER A 272 -40.29 -35.36 58.53
C SER A 272 -39.84 -34.29 57.50
N GLN A 273 -38.85 -34.59 56.71
CA GLN A 273 -38.33 -33.65 55.70
C GLN A 273 -37.91 -34.37 54.44
N VAL A 274 -38.14 -33.69 53.30
CA VAL A 274 -37.63 -34.05 51.96
C VAL A 274 -36.79 -32.91 51.45
N THR A 275 -35.59 -33.20 51.01
CA THR A 275 -34.67 -32.19 50.48
C THR A 275 -34.49 -32.38 48.97
N PHE A 276 -34.67 -31.30 48.23
CA PHE A 276 -34.35 -31.17 46.81
C PHE A 276 -33.06 -30.39 46.69
N LYS A 277 -32.02 -31.01 46.13
CA LYS A 277 -30.76 -30.38 45.85
C LYS A 277 -30.56 -30.28 44.35
N VAL A 278 -30.38 -29.07 43.84
CA VAL A 278 -30.04 -28.78 42.43
C VAL A 278 -28.55 -28.45 42.40
N THR A 279 -27.80 -29.21 41.66
CA THR A 279 -26.35 -29.04 41.52
C THR A 279 -26.02 -28.82 40.06
N PRO A 280 -25.95 -27.57 39.56
CA PRO A 280 -25.44 -27.27 38.23
C PRO A 280 -23.90 -27.38 38.21
N SER A 281 -23.37 -27.82 37.08
CA SER A 281 -21.95 -27.77 36.77
C SER A 281 -21.79 -27.34 35.33
N MET A 282 -20.81 -26.55 35.01
CA MET A 282 -20.53 -26.07 33.67
C MET A 282 -19.10 -26.45 33.29
N ASP A 283 -18.94 -27.03 32.11
CA ASP A 283 -17.60 -27.29 31.53
C ASP A 283 -16.96 -25.97 31.10
N ASP A 284 -15.65 -25.97 30.86
CA ASP A 284 -14.95 -24.82 30.31
C ASP A 284 -15.59 -24.34 29.00
N ILE A 285 -15.65 -23.02 28.80
CA ILE A 285 -16.25 -22.38 27.64
C ILE A 285 -15.15 -22.20 26.59
N LYS A 286 -15.14 -23.04 25.58
CA LYS A 286 -14.22 -22.95 24.46
C LYS A 286 -14.83 -22.06 23.38
N VAL A 287 -14.22 -20.89 23.15
CA VAL A 287 -14.65 -19.97 22.11
C VAL A 287 -14.02 -20.41 20.79
N THR A 288 -14.84 -20.55 19.76
CA THR A 288 -14.43 -20.99 18.42
C THR A 288 -14.49 -19.88 17.39
N LYS A 289 -15.53 -19.03 17.49
CA LYS A 289 -15.73 -17.89 16.59
C LYS A 289 -16.27 -16.71 17.37
N PHE A 290 -16.07 -15.50 16.83
CA PHE A 290 -16.74 -14.32 17.36
C PHE A 290 -17.31 -13.43 16.26
N THR A 291 -18.34 -12.67 16.60
CA THR A 291 -18.96 -11.60 15.83
C THR A 291 -18.81 -10.33 16.65
N GLY A 292 -18.45 -9.22 16.01
CA GLY A 292 -18.19 -7.94 16.66
C GLY A 292 -17.31 -7.06 15.80
N SER A 293 -16.46 -6.23 16.41
CA SER A 293 -15.53 -5.36 15.66
C SER A 293 -14.08 -5.65 16.04
N ILE A 294 -13.19 -5.48 15.06
CA ILE A 294 -11.73 -5.59 15.24
C ILE A 294 -11.03 -4.29 14.86
N VAL A 295 -9.85 -4.08 15.45
CA VAL A 295 -8.77 -3.22 14.96
C VAL A 295 -7.52 -4.09 14.94
N TYR A 296 -6.91 -4.29 13.78
CA TYR A 296 -5.82 -5.25 13.65
C TYR A 296 -4.57 -4.60 13.02
N ASN A 297 -3.43 -4.72 13.68
CA ASN A 297 -2.16 -4.33 13.10
C ASN A 297 -1.71 -5.43 12.12
N VAL A 298 -1.63 -5.07 10.83
CA VAL A 298 -1.31 -6.02 9.75
C VAL A 298 0.17 -6.46 9.78
N GLY A 299 1.02 -5.73 10.52
CA GLY A 299 2.45 -5.96 10.53
C GLY A 299 3.16 -5.33 9.33
N ASP A 300 4.42 -5.71 9.12
CA ASP A 300 5.24 -5.11 8.06
C ASP A 300 4.79 -5.58 6.67
N ILE A 301 4.57 -4.63 5.79
CA ILE A 301 4.34 -4.87 4.36
C ILE A 301 5.66 -4.64 3.63
N LYS A 302 6.14 -5.66 2.93
CA LYS A 302 7.37 -5.61 2.13
C LYS A 302 7.02 -5.35 0.68
N ILE A 303 7.54 -4.25 0.15
CA ILE A 303 7.41 -3.87 -1.25
C ILE A 303 8.81 -3.81 -1.84
N ASP A 304 9.03 -4.53 -2.94
CA ASP A 304 10.28 -4.44 -3.66
C ASP A 304 10.47 -3.02 -4.22
N PRO A 305 11.70 -2.47 -4.19
CA PRO A 305 11.96 -1.16 -4.75
C PRO A 305 11.55 -1.09 -6.22
N ILE A 306 10.97 0.02 -6.63
CA ILE A 306 10.72 0.33 -8.03
C ILE A 306 12.09 0.65 -8.66
N ASP A 307 12.60 -0.26 -9.48
CA ASP A 307 13.86 -0.09 -10.20
C ASP A 307 13.58 0.68 -11.49
N ILE A 308 14.23 1.84 -11.65
CA ILE A 308 14.12 2.70 -12.83
C ILE A 308 15.52 3.05 -13.36
N SER A 309 16.45 2.09 -13.28
CA SER A 309 17.83 2.27 -13.70
C SER A 309 18.01 2.33 -15.23
N ASN A 310 17.08 1.79 -16.02
CA ASN A 310 17.14 1.75 -17.49
C ASN A 310 16.44 2.95 -18.14
N LEU A 311 16.74 4.15 -17.65
CA LEU A 311 16.21 5.38 -18.22
C LEU A 311 17.11 5.86 -19.38
N PRO A 312 16.56 6.55 -20.40
CA PRO A 312 17.34 7.10 -21.49
C PRO A 312 18.45 8.01 -21.00
N ASP A 313 19.63 7.91 -21.60
CA ASP A 313 20.81 8.70 -21.24
C ASP A 313 20.53 10.21 -21.27
N LEU A 314 19.67 10.67 -22.17
CA LEU A 314 19.27 12.08 -22.29
C LEU A 314 18.71 12.64 -20.98
N ILE A 315 17.85 11.88 -20.29
CA ILE A 315 17.17 12.32 -19.06
C ILE A 315 17.88 11.85 -17.79
N ASN A 316 18.91 11.06 -17.91
CA ASN A 316 19.63 10.43 -16.79
C ASN A 316 20.98 11.11 -16.45
N GLN A 317 21.23 12.34 -16.89
CA GLN A 317 22.48 13.05 -16.65
C GLN A 317 22.46 13.86 -15.35
N GLU A 318 23.64 14.01 -14.71
CA GLU A 318 23.83 14.90 -13.56
C GLU A 318 23.48 16.35 -13.94
N GLY A 319 22.69 17.01 -13.10
CA GLY A 319 22.16 18.36 -13.36
C GLY A 319 20.76 18.36 -13.97
N THR A 320 20.17 17.18 -14.23
CA THR A 320 18.77 17.02 -14.57
C THR A 320 17.91 17.05 -13.29
N SER A 321 16.85 17.86 -13.31
CA SER A 321 15.86 17.98 -12.23
C SER A 321 14.47 17.95 -12.85
N ILE A 322 13.70 16.90 -12.58
CA ILE A 322 12.40 16.66 -13.19
C ILE A 322 11.32 16.61 -12.12
N SER A 323 10.33 17.49 -12.26
CA SER A 323 9.07 17.46 -11.52
C SER A 323 7.95 17.16 -12.51
N ILE A 324 7.12 16.15 -12.21
CA ILE A 324 6.04 15.69 -13.08
C ILE A 324 4.72 16.28 -12.64
N ALA A 325 3.92 16.76 -13.59
CA ALA A 325 2.65 17.41 -13.28
C ALA A 325 1.58 16.43 -12.81
N ASP A 326 1.52 15.24 -13.40
CA ASP A 326 0.48 14.24 -13.12
C ASP A 326 1.04 12.82 -12.87
N PRO A 327 1.92 12.65 -11.88
CA PRO A 327 2.34 11.32 -11.46
C PRO A 327 1.23 10.66 -10.63
N ARG A 328 1.05 9.36 -10.82
CA ARG A 328 0.01 8.58 -10.16
C ARG A 328 0.57 7.27 -9.61
N LEU A 329 0.22 6.95 -8.38
CA LEU A 329 0.48 5.64 -7.80
C LEU A 329 -0.86 4.95 -7.55
N TYR A 330 -1.17 3.97 -8.38
CA TYR A 330 -2.36 3.13 -8.23
C TYR A 330 -2.07 1.98 -7.28
N LEU A 331 -3.05 1.69 -6.42
CA LEU A 331 -2.98 0.59 -5.46
C LEU A 331 -4.28 -0.21 -5.53
N THR A 332 -4.18 -1.52 -5.58
CA THR A 332 -5.31 -2.44 -5.37
C THR A 332 -4.96 -3.41 -4.26
N LEU A 333 -5.88 -3.55 -3.29
CA LEU A 333 -5.70 -4.40 -2.12
C LEU A 333 -6.73 -5.52 -2.14
N SER A 334 -6.32 -6.74 -1.75
CA SER A 334 -7.27 -7.83 -1.49
C SER A 334 -7.92 -7.66 -0.12
N ASN A 335 -9.13 -8.16 0.02
CA ASN A 335 -9.82 -8.24 1.30
C ASN A 335 -9.71 -9.67 1.87
N PRO A 336 -8.79 -9.96 2.81
CA PRO A 336 -8.67 -11.28 3.41
C PRO A 336 -9.84 -11.65 4.31
N LEU A 337 -10.66 -10.67 4.70
CA LEU A 337 -11.81 -10.83 5.58
C LEU A 337 -13.15 -10.82 4.83
N GLU A 338 -13.15 -10.82 3.48
CA GLU A 338 -14.35 -10.67 2.65
C GLU A 338 -15.53 -11.53 3.10
N LYS A 339 -15.29 -12.80 3.41
CA LYS A 339 -16.34 -13.74 3.86
C LYS A 339 -16.86 -13.49 5.28
N TYR A 340 -16.20 -12.63 6.04
CA TYR A 340 -16.57 -12.30 7.42
C TYR A 340 -17.14 -10.89 7.57
N ILE A 341 -17.06 -10.05 6.53
CA ILE A 341 -17.57 -8.69 6.57
C ILE A 341 -19.04 -8.69 6.20
N PRO A 342 -19.91 -8.01 6.97
CA PRO A 342 -21.33 -7.90 6.66
C PRO A 342 -21.56 -7.31 5.26
N GLN A 343 -22.60 -7.79 4.58
CA GLN A 343 -22.93 -7.35 3.22
C GLN A 343 -23.10 -5.83 3.13
N GLY A 344 -22.41 -5.21 2.18
CA GLY A 344 -22.47 -3.76 1.95
C GLY A 344 -21.48 -2.95 2.77
N GLN A 345 -20.67 -3.60 3.59
CA GLN A 345 -19.55 -2.97 4.30
C GLN A 345 -18.21 -3.27 3.62
N VAL A 346 -17.17 -2.50 3.95
CA VAL A 346 -15.79 -2.68 3.48
C VAL A 346 -14.86 -2.87 4.67
N MET A 347 -13.76 -3.56 4.46
CA MET A 347 -12.67 -3.61 5.42
C MET A 347 -11.94 -2.26 5.44
N ASN A 348 -11.85 -1.63 6.60
CA ASN A 348 -11.22 -0.33 6.75
C ASN A 348 -9.69 -0.47 6.87
N LEU A 349 -9.06 -0.96 5.80
CA LEU A 349 -7.60 -1.08 5.72
C LEU A 349 -6.98 0.25 5.34
N GLY A 350 -6.08 0.75 6.16
CA GLY A 350 -5.36 1.99 5.93
C GLY A 350 -3.88 1.89 6.31
N ALA A 351 -3.08 2.78 5.71
CA ALA A 351 -1.65 2.87 5.98
C ALA A 351 -1.11 4.27 5.66
N GLY A 352 0.01 4.63 6.26
CA GLY A 352 0.84 5.70 5.75
C GLY A 352 1.71 5.18 4.60
N ILE A 353 1.98 6.04 3.61
CA ILE A 353 2.92 5.75 2.54
C ILE A 353 3.94 6.88 2.45
N SER A 354 5.22 6.52 2.37
CA SER A 354 6.28 7.40 1.93
C SER A 354 7.09 6.75 0.82
N LEU A 355 7.62 7.57 -0.06
CA LEU A 355 8.54 7.16 -1.12
C LEU A 355 9.92 7.72 -0.83
N LYS A 356 10.96 6.92 -1.04
CA LYS A 356 12.34 7.37 -0.93
C LYS A 356 13.05 7.13 -2.25
N SER A 357 13.36 8.20 -2.95
CA SER A 357 14.14 8.16 -4.18
C SER A 357 15.63 8.17 -3.84
N GLU A 358 16.42 7.35 -4.53
CA GLU A 358 17.85 7.18 -4.25
C GLU A 358 18.68 7.14 -5.53
N ARG A 359 19.82 7.85 -5.52
CA ARG A 359 20.84 7.84 -6.57
C ARG A 359 22.21 8.13 -5.97
N GLU A 360 23.22 7.27 -6.26
CA GLU A 360 24.63 7.48 -5.94
C GLU A 360 24.90 7.91 -4.48
N GLY A 361 24.13 7.36 -3.53
CA GLY A 361 24.26 7.69 -2.11
C GLY A 361 23.48 8.93 -1.64
N GLU A 362 22.92 9.71 -2.56
CA GLU A 362 21.94 10.75 -2.25
C GLU A 362 20.55 10.17 -2.17
N SER A 363 19.73 10.71 -1.29
CA SER A 363 18.33 10.28 -1.16
C SER A 363 17.40 11.42 -0.78
N LYS A 364 16.14 11.32 -1.22
CA LYS A 364 15.08 12.28 -0.89
C LYS A 364 13.80 11.51 -0.55
N GLU A 365 13.15 11.89 0.54
CA GLU A 365 11.93 11.26 1.00
C GLU A 365 10.72 12.14 0.73
N PHE A 366 9.62 11.51 0.34
CA PHE A 366 8.33 12.11 -0.01
C PHE A 366 7.24 11.44 0.81
N VAL A 367 6.49 12.23 1.57
CA VAL A 367 5.48 11.73 2.52
C VAL A 367 4.08 12.09 2.02
N LEU A 368 3.14 11.17 2.19
CA LEU A 368 1.73 11.35 1.85
C LEU A 368 1.10 12.52 2.62
N ASP A 369 0.32 13.36 1.92
CA ASP A 369 -0.47 14.43 2.55
C ASP A 369 -1.47 13.83 3.55
N GLY A 370 -1.55 14.40 4.76
CA GLY A 370 -2.38 13.85 5.83
C GLY A 370 -1.84 12.58 6.48
N GLY A 371 -0.70 12.07 6.00
CA GLY A 371 0.07 10.98 6.60
C GLY A 371 -0.50 9.57 6.39
N ARG A 372 -1.80 9.41 6.06
CA ARG A 372 -2.47 8.12 6.00
C ARG A 372 -3.61 8.09 4.98
N PHE A 373 -3.81 6.95 4.30
CA PHE A 373 -4.98 6.68 3.45
C PHE A 373 -5.85 5.56 4.06
N GLY A 374 -7.07 5.38 3.55
CA GLY A 374 -7.96 4.29 3.94
C GLY A 374 -8.54 4.42 5.35
N THR A 375 -8.84 5.65 5.79
CA THR A 375 -9.50 5.87 7.08
C THR A 375 -10.96 5.42 7.05
N GLU A 376 -11.55 5.08 8.21
CA GLU A 376 -12.92 4.60 8.36
C GLU A 376 -13.95 5.51 7.63
N ASP A 377 -13.79 6.83 7.75
CA ASP A 377 -14.74 7.81 7.18
C ASP A 377 -14.66 7.91 5.65
N THR A 378 -13.56 7.49 5.03
CA THR A 378 -13.29 7.67 3.60
C THR A 378 -13.20 6.38 2.81
N ASN A 379 -13.13 5.24 3.49
CA ASN A 379 -12.91 3.95 2.84
C ASN A 379 -14.20 3.40 2.22
N THR A 380 -14.29 3.40 0.90
CA THR A 380 -15.43 2.88 0.12
C THR A 380 -15.07 1.70 -0.78
N GLY A 381 -13.83 1.22 -0.74
CA GLY A 381 -13.34 0.10 -1.56
C GLY A 381 -11.86 -0.18 -1.30
N TYR A 382 -11.26 -0.96 -2.20
CA TYR A 382 -9.89 -1.48 -2.05
C TYR A 382 -8.94 -1.03 -3.16
N THR A 383 -9.38 -0.10 -4.00
CA THR A 383 -8.59 0.49 -5.09
C THR A 383 -8.40 1.97 -4.84
N TYR A 384 -7.16 2.42 -4.89
CA TYR A 384 -6.77 3.79 -4.60
C TYR A 384 -5.93 4.37 -5.74
N VAL A 385 -5.99 5.68 -5.90
CA VAL A 385 -5.03 6.45 -6.70
C VAL A 385 -4.46 7.58 -5.84
N LEU A 386 -3.15 7.56 -5.67
CA LEU A 386 -2.40 8.60 -4.97
C LEU A 386 -1.78 9.50 -6.03
N SER A 387 -2.09 10.80 -5.97
CA SER A 387 -1.62 11.80 -6.95
C SER A 387 -1.70 13.20 -6.37
N PRO A 388 -0.95 14.19 -6.92
CA PRO A 388 -1.02 15.58 -6.47
C PRO A 388 -2.39 16.19 -6.65
N GLU A 389 -3.02 15.94 -7.80
CA GLU A 389 -4.37 16.38 -8.15
C GLU A 389 -5.25 15.16 -8.50
N LYS A 390 -6.57 15.31 -8.33
CA LYS A 390 -7.51 14.22 -8.67
C LYS A 390 -7.50 13.97 -10.17
N PRO A 391 -7.17 12.75 -10.64
CA PRO A 391 -7.19 12.40 -12.06
C PRO A 391 -8.57 12.60 -12.66
N VAL A 392 -8.61 13.12 -13.88
CA VAL A 392 -9.85 13.35 -14.64
C VAL A 392 -10.20 12.19 -15.57
N ASP A 393 -9.23 11.33 -15.87
CA ASP A 393 -9.32 10.17 -16.72
C ASP A 393 -9.15 8.88 -15.90
N SER A 394 -9.61 7.76 -16.44
CA SER A 394 -9.40 6.43 -15.90
C SER A 394 -8.12 5.82 -16.48
N TYR A 395 -7.47 4.97 -15.68
CA TYR A 395 -6.33 4.18 -16.12
C TYR A 395 -6.74 2.70 -16.20
N GLU A 396 -6.33 2.01 -17.26
CA GLU A 396 -6.72 0.63 -17.53
C GLU A 396 -6.39 -0.30 -16.34
N GLY A 397 -7.35 -1.13 -15.93
CA GLY A 397 -7.22 -2.05 -14.80
C GLY A 397 -7.55 -1.46 -13.42
N TYR A 398 -7.91 -0.17 -13.33
CA TYR A 398 -8.27 0.49 -12.07
C TYR A 398 -9.62 1.21 -12.19
N ASP A 399 -10.69 0.49 -11.86
CA ASP A 399 -12.05 1.01 -11.93
C ASP A 399 -12.40 1.86 -10.69
N ASN A 400 -12.79 3.12 -10.91
CA ASN A 400 -13.26 4.05 -9.88
C ASN A 400 -12.38 4.09 -8.61
N PRO A 401 -11.06 4.31 -8.71
CA PRO A 401 -10.18 4.31 -7.56
C PRO A 401 -10.51 5.49 -6.63
N GLN A 402 -10.37 5.26 -5.33
CA GLN A 402 -10.45 6.33 -4.34
C GLN A 402 -9.23 7.23 -4.46
N TRP A 403 -9.47 8.52 -4.67
CA TRP A 403 -8.38 9.47 -4.74
C TRP A 403 -7.84 9.85 -3.36
N VAL A 404 -6.52 9.80 -3.24
CA VAL A 404 -5.78 10.23 -2.06
C VAL A 404 -4.74 11.26 -2.49
N LYS A 405 -4.75 12.43 -1.86
CA LYS A 405 -3.81 13.50 -2.20
C LYS A 405 -2.39 13.15 -1.79
N PHE A 406 -1.45 13.27 -2.74
CA PHE A 406 -0.02 13.07 -2.52
C PHE A 406 0.77 14.13 -3.30
N SER A 407 0.80 15.35 -2.76
CA SER A 407 1.41 16.51 -3.43
C SER A 407 2.89 16.34 -3.75
N ALA A 408 3.63 15.70 -2.85
CA ALA A 408 5.06 15.47 -3.00
C ALA A 408 5.43 14.45 -4.10
N LEU A 409 4.44 13.70 -4.63
CA LEU A 409 4.68 12.72 -5.69
C LEU A 409 5.20 13.35 -6.99
N SER A 410 4.89 14.62 -7.25
CA SER A 410 5.41 15.38 -8.40
C SER A 410 6.94 15.37 -8.50
N ASP A 411 7.61 15.34 -7.36
CA ASP A 411 9.08 15.47 -7.29
C ASP A 411 9.79 14.13 -7.07
N VAL A 412 9.06 13.01 -7.14
CA VAL A 412 9.62 11.68 -6.85
C VAL A 412 10.78 11.30 -7.79
N LEU A 413 10.83 11.89 -8.97
CA LEU A 413 11.91 11.69 -9.94
C LEU A 413 13.07 12.72 -9.80
N ASP A 414 13.06 13.58 -8.77
CA ASP A 414 14.15 14.51 -8.49
C ASP A 414 14.96 14.08 -7.27
N VAL A 415 16.24 13.79 -7.46
CA VAL A 415 17.19 13.51 -6.36
C VAL A 415 18.16 14.66 -6.23
N ASN A 416 17.69 15.78 -5.68
CA ASN A 416 18.50 16.97 -5.39
C ASN A 416 19.33 17.48 -6.59
N GLY A 417 18.80 17.37 -7.81
CA GLY A 417 19.47 17.79 -9.04
C GLY A 417 20.59 16.86 -9.51
N LYS A 418 20.73 15.67 -8.92
CA LYS A 418 21.69 14.65 -9.35
C LYS A 418 21.24 13.83 -10.56
N GLY A 419 20.05 14.09 -11.07
CA GLY A 419 19.37 13.33 -12.11
C GLY A 419 18.27 12.43 -11.54
N LEU A 420 17.73 11.58 -12.39
CA LEU A 420 16.63 10.69 -12.01
C LEU A 420 17.11 9.61 -11.04
N PRO A 421 16.27 9.15 -10.11
CA PRO A 421 16.64 8.08 -9.19
C PRO A 421 16.93 6.77 -9.94
N SER A 422 17.80 5.95 -9.40
CA SER A 422 17.97 4.56 -9.85
C SER A 422 16.92 3.65 -9.21
N LYS A 423 16.47 3.98 -8.00
CA LYS A 423 15.47 3.22 -7.23
C LYS A 423 14.55 4.14 -6.46
N ILE A 424 13.28 3.74 -6.38
CA ILE A 424 12.29 4.34 -5.51
C ILE A 424 11.82 3.26 -4.52
N TYR A 425 12.12 3.46 -3.24
CA TYR A 425 11.64 2.60 -2.16
C TYR A 425 10.25 3.05 -1.75
N VAL A 426 9.33 2.11 -1.63
CA VAL A 426 7.99 2.35 -1.12
C VAL A 426 7.95 1.87 0.32
N ASN A 427 7.78 2.78 1.27
CA ASN A 427 7.68 2.47 2.69
C ASN A 427 6.22 2.57 3.11
N VAL A 428 5.72 1.49 3.72
CA VAL A 428 4.39 1.45 4.31
C VAL A 428 4.54 1.56 5.82
N SER A 429 3.93 2.57 6.41
CA SER A 429 3.96 2.80 7.85
C SER A 429 2.60 2.50 8.48
N GLU A 430 2.62 1.87 9.64
CA GLU A 430 1.44 1.55 10.46
C GLU A 430 0.27 0.95 9.65
N PRO A 431 0.52 -0.12 8.84
CA PRO A 431 -0.56 -0.76 8.10
C PRO A 431 -1.47 -1.48 9.09
N ARG A 432 -2.73 -1.08 9.12
CA ARG A 432 -3.71 -1.68 10.03
C ARG A 432 -5.11 -1.70 9.45
N ILE A 433 -5.87 -2.66 9.88
CA ILE A 433 -7.32 -2.66 9.72
C ILE A 433 -7.87 -1.80 10.84
N ASP A 434 -8.41 -0.63 10.50
CA ASP A 434 -9.14 0.22 11.43
C ASP A 434 -10.46 -0.46 11.80
N LYS A 435 -11.25 0.12 12.73
CA LYS A 435 -12.48 -0.51 13.22
C LYS A 435 -13.33 -1.06 12.07
N THR A 436 -13.42 -2.37 12.03
CA THR A 436 -14.16 -3.13 11.01
C THR A 436 -15.07 -4.15 11.70
N ASP A 437 -16.34 -4.14 11.34
CA ASP A 437 -17.31 -5.12 11.84
C ASP A 437 -17.13 -6.44 11.09
N ILE A 438 -17.17 -7.54 11.83
CA ILE A 438 -16.99 -8.89 11.32
C ILE A 438 -18.07 -9.83 11.85
N ASP A 439 -18.40 -10.85 11.08
CA ASP A 439 -19.39 -11.88 11.43
C ASP A 439 -18.76 -13.28 11.41
N GLY A 440 -18.72 -13.92 12.57
CA GLY A 440 -18.34 -15.31 12.73
C GLY A 440 -16.89 -15.67 12.39
N ILE A 441 -15.92 -14.77 12.66
CA ILE A 441 -14.50 -15.03 12.41
C ILE A 441 -13.98 -16.16 13.29
N GLU A 442 -13.17 -17.05 12.73
CA GLU A 442 -12.56 -18.18 13.43
C GLU A 442 -11.33 -17.74 14.22
N LEU A 443 -11.28 -18.14 15.51
CA LEU A 443 -10.16 -17.82 16.39
C LEU A 443 -9.08 -18.91 16.37
N GLY A 444 -7.81 -18.50 16.50
CA GLY A 444 -6.67 -19.41 16.58
C GLY A 444 -6.33 -20.12 15.28
N THR A 445 -6.74 -19.55 14.14
CA THR A 445 -6.37 -20.01 12.79
C THR A 445 -5.80 -18.84 12.02
N ASP A 446 -4.82 -19.09 11.14
CA ASP A 446 -4.31 -18.08 10.23
C ASP A 446 -5.35 -17.80 9.14
N LEU A 447 -5.69 -16.52 9.01
CA LEU A 447 -6.50 -16.00 7.92
C LEU A 447 -5.60 -15.61 6.73
N PRO A 448 -6.16 -15.42 5.53
CA PRO A 448 -5.37 -14.98 4.38
C PRO A 448 -4.62 -13.67 4.66
N ARG A 449 -3.56 -13.44 3.89
CA ARG A 449 -2.78 -12.19 3.89
C ARG A 449 -3.52 -11.08 3.17
N VAL A 450 -3.18 -9.83 3.47
CA VAL A 450 -3.47 -8.72 2.58
C VAL A 450 -2.49 -8.81 1.43
N VAL A 451 -2.99 -9.01 0.22
CA VAL A 451 -2.19 -9.00 -1.01
C VAL A 451 -2.55 -7.73 -1.78
N GLY A 452 -1.55 -7.04 -2.30
CA GLY A 452 -1.77 -5.83 -3.09
C GLY A 452 -0.96 -5.82 -4.36
N ASN A 453 -1.44 -5.05 -5.33
CA ASN A 453 -0.72 -4.69 -6.54
C ASN A 453 -0.60 -3.17 -6.58
N TYR A 454 0.51 -2.68 -7.16
CA TYR A 454 0.67 -1.26 -7.42
C TYR A 454 1.09 -1.04 -8.87
N THR A 455 0.74 0.14 -9.40
CA THR A 455 1.27 0.65 -10.66
C THR A 455 1.65 2.10 -10.45
N PHE A 456 2.94 2.40 -10.60
CA PHE A 456 3.43 3.76 -10.73
C PHE A 456 3.30 4.15 -12.21
N TYR A 457 2.58 5.23 -12.47
CA TYR A 457 2.34 5.79 -13.79
C TYR A 457 2.65 7.28 -13.76
N ALA A 458 3.59 7.71 -14.59
CA ALA A 458 4.03 9.09 -14.66
C ALA A 458 4.17 9.53 -16.11
N PRO A 459 3.11 10.12 -16.71
CA PRO A 459 3.22 10.72 -18.03
C PRO A 459 4.28 11.81 -18.01
N LEU A 460 5.12 11.90 -19.04
CA LEU A 460 6.16 12.94 -19.12
C LEU A 460 5.54 14.31 -19.43
N GLN A 461 4.65 14.74 -18.57
CA GLN A 461 4.11 16.08 -18.46
C GLN A 461 4.88 16.81 -17.36
N LEU A 462 5.85 17.62 -17.75
CA LEU A 462 6.77 18.22 -16.80
C LEU A 462 6.22 19.53 -16.25
N ASN A 463 6.44 19.77 -14.95
CA ASN A 463 6.14 21.05 -14.34
C ASN A 463 7.06 22.17 -14.87
N ASP A 464 6.59 23.42 -14.82
CA ASP A 464 7.38 24.60 -15.15
C ASP A 464 8.65 24.64 -14.32
N GLY A 465 9.77 24.92 -14.97
CA GLY A 465 11.09 24.94 -14.34
C GLY A 465 11.82 23.61 -14.27
N SER A 466 11.19 22.47 -14.61
CA SER A 466 11.90 21.20 -14.79
C SER A 466 13.02 21.38 -15.81
N ALA A 467 14.20 20.85 -15.52
CA ALA A 467 15.38 21.04 -16.34
C ALA A 467 16.06 19.71 -16.69
N ILE A 468 16.41 19.55 -17.96
CA ILE A 468 17.20 18.43 -18.47
C ILE A 468 18.53 19.00 -18.93
N LYS A 469 19.63 18.42 -18.47
CA LYS A 469 20.97 18.73 -18.95
C LYS A 469 21.36 17.69 -20.00
N TYR A 470 21.84 18.16 -21.12
CA TYR A 470 22.32 17.33 -22.21
C TYR A 470 23.74 17.76 -22.59
N VAL A 471 24.63 16.81 -22.72
CA VAL A 471 26.02 17.04 -23.18
C VAL A 471 26.31 16.00 -24.25
N ASP A 472 26.75 16.50 -25.39
CA ASP A 472 27.13 15.67 -26.54
C ASP A 472 28.37 16.19 -27.20
N THR A 473 29.05 15.39 -27.98
CA THR A 473 30.27 15.74 -28.69
C THR A 473 30.16 15.43 -30.18
N ILE A 474 30.60 16.37 -30.99
CA ILE A 474 30.81 16.17 -32.43
C ILE A 474 32.32 16.28 -32.63
N ASP A 475 32.97 15.17 -32.90
CA ASP A 475 34.43 15.02 -33.06
C ASP A 475 34.80 14.61 -34.49
N ASP A 476 36.06 14.19 -34.69
CA ASP A 476 36.65 13.81 -35.98
C ASP A 476 36.75 14.98 -37.00
N TRP A 477 36.91 16.24 -36.51
CA TRP A 477 37.19 17.37 -37.38
C TRP A 477 38.65 17.48 -37.77
N GLY A 478 39.50 16.75 -37.08
CA GLY A 478 40.98 16.78 -37.17
C GLY A 478 41.57 16.14 -38.42
N ASP A 479 40.78 15.91 -39.48
CA ASP A 479 41.28 15.41 -40.73
C ASP A 479 42.17 16.46 -41.42
N GLU A 480 43.46 16.32 -41.14
CA GLU A 480 44.60 16.76 -41.92
C GLU A 480 45.04 18.20 -41.84
N GLU A 481 44.17 19.21 -41.59
CA GLU A 481 44.65 20.61 -41.62
C GLU A 481 44.21 21.48 -40.43
N LEU A 482 43.04 21.20 -39.83
CA LEU A 482 42.54 22.02 -38.72
C LEU A 482 43.34 21.87 -37.44
N ASP A 483 43.97 20.72 -37.19
CA ASP A 483 44.82 20.49 -36.03
C ASP A 483 46.16 21.21 -36.08
N LYS A 484 46.64 21.61 -37.29
CA LYS A 484 47.81 22.43 -37.51
C LYS A 484 47.51 23.93 -37.43
N MET A 485 46.23 24.28 -37.44
CA MET A 485 45.79 25.67 -37.40
C MET A 485 45.56 26.10 -35.95
N THR A 486 46.09 27.26 -35.58
CA THR A 486 45.65 27.95 -34.37
C THR A 486 44.37 28.73 -34.70
N VAL A 487 43.23 28.23 -34.21
CA VAL A 487 41.93 28.87 -34.38
C VAL A 487 41.80 29.98 -33.33
N SER A 488 41.46 31.18 -33.78
CA SER A 488 41.22 32.34 -32.92
C SER A 488 39.73 32.59 -32.67
N LYS A 489 38.87 32.11 -33.58
CA LYS A 489 37.43 32.28 -33.49
C LYS A 489 36.69 31.13 -34.22
N LEU A 490 35.65 30.60 -33.56
CA LEU A 490 34.69 29.67 -34.13
C LEU A 490 33.30 30.27 -33.99
N ASP A 491 32.60 30.49 -35.12
CA ASP A 491 31.23 30.96 -35.18
C ASP A 491 30.33 29.84 -35.71
N LEU A 492 29.29 29.48 -34.94
CA LEU A 492 28.24 28.56 -35.34
C LEU A 492 26.93 29.34 -35.51
N SER A 493 26.26 29.19 -36.63
CA SER A 493 25.00 29.86 -36.92
C SER A 493 23.97 28.89 -37.52
N PHE A 494 22.71 28.95 -37.07
CA PHE A 494 21.63 28.16 -37.60
C PHE A 494 20.25 28.78 -37.29
N LEU A 495 19.19 28.25 -37.91
CA LEU A 495 17.81 28.53 -37.56
C LEU A 495 17.20 27.35 -36.81
N GLY A 496 16.78 27.58 -35.55
CA GLY A 496 16.22 26.57 -34.69
C GLY A 496 14.68 26.64 -34.67
N SER A 497 14.01 25.51 -34.89
CA SER A 497 12.58 25.35 -34.65
C SER A 497 12.33 24.16 -33.70
N THR A 498 11.37 24.30 -32.78
CA THR A 498 11.07 23.24 -31.83
C THR A 498 9.58 23.20 -31.49
N GLU A 499 9.01 21.99 -31.43
CA GLU A 499 7.65 21.75 -30.96
C GLU A 499 7.61 21.38 -29.47
N VAL A 500 8.78 21.11 -28.85
CA VAL A 500 8.85 20.79 -27.43
C VAL A 500 8.70 22.04 -26.54
N PRO A 501 8.18 21.88 -25.31
CA PRO A 501 7.91 23.01 -24.41
C PRO A 501 9.16 23.55 -23.69
N PHE A 502 10.36 23.26 -24.21
CA PHE A 502 11.62 23.67 -23.57
C PHE A 502 12.18 24.96 -24.12
N GLU A 503 12.56 25.90 -23.25
CA GLU A 503 13.58 26.90 -23.56
C GLU A 503 14.93 26.20 -23.51
N VAL A 504 15.71 26.31 -24.57
CA VAL A 504 17.00 25.65 -24.71
C VAL A 504 18.12 26.67 -24.52
N GLU A 505 18.92 26.52 -23.48
CA GLU A 505 20.16 27.28 -23.30
C GLU A 505 21.31 26.46 -23.89
N LEU A 506 21.94 26.97 -24.95
CA LEU A 506 23.03 26.31 -25.67
C LEU A 506 24.36 27.00 -25.40
N LYS A 507 25.39 26.21 -25.18
CA LYS A 507 26.81 26.61 -25.11
C LYS A 507 27.63 25.58 -25.86
N VAL A 508 28.69 26.03 -26.51
CA VAL A 508 29.60 25.16 -27.25
C VAL A 508 31.02 25.35 -26.73
N LEU A 509 31.74 24.27 -26.53
CA LEU A 509 33.14 24.25 -26.13
C LEU A 509 33.94 23.49 -27.20
N PRO A 510 35.07 24.03 -27.70
CA PRO A 510 35.94 23.29 -28.61
C PRO A 510 36.64 22.16 -27.84
N ILE A 511 36.81 21.02 -28.49
CA ILE A 511 37.49 19.84 -27.94
C ILE A 511 38.74 19.50 -28.76
N ASN A 512 39.71 18.90 -28.09
CA ASN A 512 40.90 18.35 -28.72
C ASN A 512 40.72 16.86 -29.07
N LYS A 513 41.70 16.24 -29.72
CA LYS A 513 41.76 14.83 -30.12
C LYS A 513 41.52 13.82 -28.97
N THR A 514 41.61 14.23 -27.74
CA THR A 514 41.29 13.38 -26.58
C THR A 514 39.86 13.56 -26.09
N GLY A 515 39.02 14.31 -26.81
CA GLY A 515 37.64 14.62 -26.46
C GLY A 515 37.50 15.59 -25.28
N LYS A 516 38.57 16.28 -24.88
CA LYS A 516 38.54 17.20 -23.73
C LYS A 516 38.35 18.65 -24.18
N PRO A 517 37.52 19.43 -23.47
CA PRO A 517 37.40 20.87 -23.72
C PRO A 517 38.74 21.59 -23.63
N ILE A 518 38.97 22.48 -24.60
CA ILE A 518 40.18 23.31 -24.68
C ILE A 518 40.03 24.47 -23.70
N ALA A 519 41.02 24.62 -22.81
CA ALA A 519 41.00 25.65 -21.78
C ALA A 519 41.38 27.03 -22.33
N GLY A 520 40.97 28.10 -21.64
CA GLY A 520 41.34 29.48 -21.98
C GLY A 520 40.51 30.12 -23.10
N VAL A 521 39.44 29.49 -23.53
CA VAL A 521 38.49 30.01 -24.52
C VAL A 521 37.23 30.56 -23.84
N THR A 522 36.60 31.55 -24.48
CA THR A 522 35.30 32.11 -24.08
C THR A 522 34.23 31.70 -25.07
N SER A 523 33.09 31.20 -24.56
CA SER A 523 31.91 30.86 -25.35
C SER A 523 30.71 31.63 -24.83
N ASN A 524 29.93 32.22 -25.74
CA ASN A 524 28.62 32.77 -25.36
C ASN A 524 27.58 31.67 -25.12
N THR A 525 26.53 32.02 -24.39
CA THR A 525 25.35 31.18 -24.22
C THR A 525 24.20 31.81 -25.00
N VAL A 526 23.45 31.00 -25.75
CA VAL A 526 22.30 31.45 -26.53
C VAL A 526 21.04 30.73 -26.02
N LYS A 527 19.92 31.46 -26.00
CA LYS A 527 18.61 30.94 -25.64
C LYS A 527 17.73 30.80 -26.86
N ILE A 528 17.16 29.60 -27.05
CA ILE A 528 16.09 29.31 -28.02
C ILE A 528 14.79 29.22 -27.24
N PRO A 529 13.77 30.05 -27.51
CA PRO A 529 12.50 29.99 -26.82
C PRO A 529 11.77 28.65 -27.00
N ALA A 530 10.96 28.27 -26.04
CA ALA A 530 10.05 27.13 -26.18
C ALA A 530 9.12 27.32 -27.40
N LYS A 531 8.84 26.25 -28.12
CA LYS A 531 7.97 26.24 -29.32
C LYS A 531 8.42 27.26 -30.38
N ALA A 532 9.72 27.53 -30.49
CA ALA A 532 10.30 28.47 -31.44
C ALA A 532 10.07 28.07 -32.91
N GLN A 533 9.94 29.06 -33.79
CA GLN A 533 9.85 28.89 -35.22
C GLN A 533 10.98 29.70 -35.89
N ASN A 534 11.95 29.01 -36.51
CA ASN A 534 13.08 29.63 -37.22
C ASN A 534 13.83 30.67 -36.36
N ALA A 535 14.02 30.42 -35.10
CA ALA A 535 14.77 31.33 -34.24
C ALA A 535 16.25 31.35 -34.63
N PRO A 536 16.83 32.53 -34.92
CA PRO A 536 18.23 32.64 -35.28
C PRO A 536 19.11 32.38 -34.07
N VAL A 537 20.08 31.48 -34.23
CA VAL A 537 21.07 31.10 -33.23
C VAL A 537 22.47 31.46 -33.74
N SER A 538 23.27 32.14 -32.92
CA SER A 538 24.66 32.44 -33.19
C SER A 538 25.49 32.17 -31.92
N LEU A 539 26.34 31.18 -32.01
CA LEU A 539 27.27 30.78 -30.95
C LEU A 539 28.69 31.14 -31.40
N THR A 540 29.42 31.84 -30.54
CA THR A 540 30.79 32.29 -30.83
C THR A 540 31.72 31.77 -29.74
N VAL A 541 32.82 31.17 -30.17
CA VAL A 541 33.92 30.78 -29.29
C VAL A 541 35.13 31.58 -29.70
N GLU A 542 35.75 32.30 -28.78
CA GLU A 542 36.93 33.11 -28.98
C GLU A 542 38.06 32.72 -28.02
N GLY A 543 39.29 32.74 -28.52
CA GLY A 543 40.48 32.40 -27.76
C GLY A 543 41.50 31.64 -28.62
N GLU A 544 42.61 31.25 -28.04
CA GLU A 544 43.61 30.44 -28.71
C GLU A 544 43.20 28.96 -28.66
N ILE A 545 42.64 28.45 -29.76
CA ILE A 545 42.14 27.07 -29.90
C ILE A 545 43.19 26.32 -30.74
N LYS A 546 43.94 25.43 -30.10
CA LYS A 546 44.92 24.54 -30.74
C LYS A 546 44.42 23.13 -30.75
N GLU A 547 44.81 22.35 -31.77
CA GLU A 547 44.42 20.94 -31.91
C GLU A 547 42.89 20.77 -31.91
N LEU A 548 42.17 21.65 -32.60
CA LEU A 548 40.71 21.57 -32.70
C LEU A 548 40.31 20.31 -33.44
N ASP A 549 39.60 19.40 -32.74
CA ASP A 549 39.13 18.15 -33.28
C ASP A 549 37.59 18.06 -33.33
N GLY A 550 36.94 18.99 -32.66
CA GLY A 550 35.46 19.01 -32.63
C GLY A 550 34.91 20.00 -31.62
N ILE A 551 33.66 19.81 -31.29
CA ILE A 551 32.92 20.61 -30.30
C ILE A 551 32.16 19.72 -29.31
N GLN A 552 32.15 20.11 -28.07
CA GLN A 552 31.20 19.64 -27.07
C GLN A 552 30.03 20.64 -27.02
N ILE A 553 28.81 20.13 -27.19
CA ILE A 553 27.57 20.87 -27.06
C ILE A 553 27.06 20.67 -25.64
N GLU A 554 26.84 21.74 -24.91
CA GLU A 554 26.16 21.73 -23.63
C GLU A 554 24.79 22.40 -23.82
N ALA A 555 23.71 21.63 -23.62
CA ALA A 555 22.36 22.15 -23.68
C ALA A 555 21.68 21.99 -22.32
N ARG A 556 21.02 23.05 -21.86
CA ARG A 556 20.13 23.02 -20.71
C ARG A 556 18.71 23.31 -21.20
N LEU A 557 17.86 22.31 -21.15
CA LEU A 557 16.47 22.38 -21.57
C LEU A 557 15.62 22.68 -20.34
N VAL A 558 14.97 23.84 -20.29
CA VAL A 558 14.13 24.26 -19.17
C VAL A 558 12.68 24.28 -19.63
N ASN A 559 11.84 23.46 -19.01
CA ASN A 559 10.42 23.39 -19.35
C ASN A 559 9.71 24.72 -19.05
N LYS A 560 8.85 25.15 -19.97
CA LYS A 560 8.05 26.38 -19.87
C LYS A 560 6.57 26.05 -19.98
N GLY A 561 5.95 25.81 -18.82
CA GLY A 561 4.54 25.44 -18.70
C GLY A 561 4.35 23.94 -18.42
N SER A 562 3.22 23.60 -17.79
CA SER A 562 2.91 22.25 -17.32
C SER A 562 1.74 21.58 -18.10
N ASP A 563 1.36 22.14 -19.23
CA ASP A 563 0.19 21.73 -20.01
C ASP A 563 0.50 20.80 -21.20
N THR A 564 1.79 20.48 -21.41
CA THR A 564 2.23 19.70 -22.57
C THR A 564 2.86 18.38 -22.11
N ILE A 565 2.30 17.25 -22.55
CA ILE A 565 2.89 15.93 -22.38
C ILE A 565 3.86 15.69 -23.53
N LEU A 566 5.06 15.19 -23.25
CA LEU A 566 6.04 14.85 -24.28
C LEU A 566 5.54 13.70 -25.16
N ALA A 567 5.63 13.90 -26.47
CA ALA A 567 5.15 12.94 -27.47
C ALA A 567 6.25 12.57 -28.48
N PRO A 568 6.26 11.34 -28.99
CA PRO A 568 7.26 10.88 -29.98
C PRO A 568 7.28 11.72 -31.26
N SER A 569 6.15 12.28 -31.65
CA SER A 569 5.98 13.07 -32.87
C SER A 569 6.56 14.51 -32.79
N MET A 570 6.91 15.00 -31.60
CA MET A 570 7.47 16.34 -31.42
C MET A 570 8.82 16.46 -32.09
N LYS A 571 9.04 17.58 -32.79
CA LYS A 571 10.22 17.80 -33.64
C LYS A 571 11.17 18.84 -33.07
N LEU A 572 12.44 18.59 -33.32
CA LEU A 572 13.55 19.52 -33.20
C LEU A 572 14.15 19.68 -34.61
N ILE A 573 14.17 20.89 -35.13
CA ILE A 573 14.61 21.15 -36.49
C ILE A 573 15.72 22.20 -36.45
N ILE A 574 16.87 21.89 -37.03
CA ILE A 574 17.99 22.78 -37.23
C ILE A 574 18.16 23.00 -38.74
N ASN A 575 17.97 24.23 -39.18
CA ASN A 575 18.10 24.61 -40.59
C ASN A 575 19.33 25.54 -40.74
N ASP A 576 19.95 25.51 -41.91
CA ASP A 576 21.03 26.41 -42.31
C ASP A 576 22.24 26.44 -41.36
N LEU A 577 22.60 25.29 -40.83
CA LEU A 577 23.76 25.19 -39.95
C LEU A 577 25.06 25.49 -40.71
N LYS A 578 25.83 26.41 -40.18
CA LYS A 578 27.13 26.83 -40.72
C LYS A 578 28.12 26.99 -39.60
N ALA A 579 29.28 26.39 -39.76
CA ALA A 579 30.45 26.63 -38.90
C ALA A 579 31.48 27.46 -39.69
N LYS A 580 31.92 28.54 -39.07
CA LYS A 580 32.99 29.41 -39.62
C LYS A 580 34.16 29.44 -38.66
N VAL A 581 35.34 29.17 -39.19
CA VAL A 581 36.59 29.12 -38.44
C VAL A 581 37.49 30.20 -38.96
N SER A 582 38.07 30.98 -38.04
CA SER A 582 39.11 32.00 -38.33
C SER A 582 40.32 31.74 -37.48
N GLY A 583 41.53 31.91 -38.05
CA GLY A 583 42.75 31.62 -37.33
C GLY A 583 44.00 31.84 -38.21
N TYR A 584 45.07 31.16 -37.88
CA TYR A 584 46.34 31.28 -38.61
C TYR A 584 47.13 29.96 -38.52
N TYR A 585 47.95 29.76 -39.54
CA TYR A 585 49.00 28.74 -39.54
C TYR A 585 50.31 29.40 -39.22
N ASP A 586 51.08 28.86 -38.28
CA ASP A 586 52.48 29.21 -38.03
C ASP A 586 53.33 28.11 -38.69
N ASP A 587 54.00 28.42 -39.78
CA ASP A 587 54.95 27.52 -40.47
C ASP A 587 56.32 28.09 -40.44
N GLU A 588 57.33 27.27 -40.12
CA GLU A 588 58.77 27.64 -40.27
C GLU A 588 59.14 27.30 -41.70
N LEU A 589 59.52 28.35 -42.49
CA LEU A 589 60.03 28.19 -43.83
C LEU A 589 61.53 27.78 -43.82
#